data_17197e4bd816dfa4f5b6bb13a8cccb3a
#
_entry.id   17197e4bd816dfa4f5b6bb13a8cccb3a
#
_cell.length_a   1.000
_cell.length_b   1.000
_cell.length_c   1.000
_cell.angle_alpha   90.00
_cell.angle_beta   90.00
_cell.angle_gamma   90.00
#
_symmetry.space_group_name_H-M   'P 1'
#
loop_
_entity.id
_entity.type
_entity.pdbx_description
1 polymer ?
#
loop_
_entity_poly.entity_id
_entity_poly.type
_entity_poly.pdbx_seq_one_letter_code
_entity_poly.pdbx_strand_id
1 'polypeptide(L)' 'MAENNLLTRLDGLVGKYEEIELLITDPAVIADMRRFVKLNKEYKELGALMEARAKYIQLIHQLDEAKELFATESDA' A
#
# COMPACT_ATOMS: atom_id res chain seq x y z
N MET A 1 -17.01 7.21 7.51
CA MET A 1 -15.78 7.83 7.69
C MET A 1 -14.89 7.75 6.48
N ALA A 2 -14.75 8.91 5.84
CA ALA A 2 -14.02 9.02 4.58
C ALA A 2 -12.56 8.62 4.69
N GLU A 3 -11.94 8.91 5.81
CA GLU A 3 -10.52 8.62 6.04
C GLU A 3 -10.24 7.12 6.04
N ASN A 4 -11.11 6.35 6.68
CA ASN A 4 -10.97 4.90 6.76
C ASN A 4 -11.25 4.22 5.43
N ASN A 5 -12.08 4.85 4.57
CA ASN A 5 -12.39 4.29 3.27
C ASN A 5 -11.17 4.20 2.36
N LEU A 6 -10.36 5.26 2.33
CA LEU A 6 -9.16 5.25 1.49
C LEU A 6 -8.18 4.18 1.96
N LEU A 7 -7.91 4.13 3.26
CA LEU A 7 -6.99 3.14 3.82
C LEU A 7 -7.51 1.72 3.61
N THR A 8 -8.80 1.51 3.80
CA THR A 8 -9.43 0.20 3.59
C THR A 8 -9.27 -0.26 2.14
N ARG A 9 -9.46 0.65 1.19
CA ARG A 9 -9.28 0.33 -0.23
C ARG A 9 -7.83 -0.02 -0.53
N LEU A 10 -6.89 0.72 0.01
CA LEU A 10 -5.47 0.44 -0.18
C LEU A 10 -5.07 -0.88 0.47
N ASP A 11 -5.61 -1.17 1.65
CA ASP A 11 -5.38 -2.45 2.33
C ASP A 11 -5.89 -3.63 1.50
N GLY A 12 -7.02 -3.45 0.82
CA GLY A 12 -7.57 -4.48 -0.07
C GLY A 12 -6.66 -4.81 -1.24
N LEU A 13 -5.81 -3.86 -1.65
CA LEU A 13 -4.89 -4.07 -2.76
C LEU A 13 -3.59 -4.76 -2.33
N VAL A 14 -3.30 -4.82 -1.05
CA VAL A 14 -2.07 -5.46 -0.54
C VAL A 14 -2.02 -6.94 -0.94
N GLY A 15 -3.13 -7.66 -0.74
CA GLY A 15 -3.20 -9.06 -1.11
C GLY A 15 -2.99 -9.30 -2.59
N LYS A 16 -3.58 -8.45 -3.42
CA LYS A 16 -3.41 -8.52 -4.87
C LYS A 16 -1.96 -8.22 -5.28
N TYR A 17 -1.35 -7.24 -4.65
CA TYR A 17 0.05 -6.89 -4.90
C TYR A 17 0.97 -8.07 -4.59
N GLU A 18 0.77 -8.70 -3.44
CA GLU A 18 1.56 -9.87 -3.03
C GLU A 18 1.34 -11.05 -3.97
N GLU A 19 0.10 -11.26 -4.42
CA GLU A 19 -0.22 -12.31 -5.39
C GLU A 19 0.50 -12.11 -6.70
N ILE A 20 0.49 -10.89 -7.22
CA ILE A 20 1.18 -10.55 -8.47
C ILE A 20 2.70 -10.69 -8.29
N GLU A 21 3.22 -10.29 -7.14
CA GLU A 21 4.64 -10.43 -6.83
C GLU A 21 5.08 -11.89 -6.94
N LEU A 22 4.28 -12.82 -6.47
CA LEU A 22 4.55 -14.24 -6.61
C LEU A 22 4.42 -14.70 -8.06
N LEU A 23 3.40 -14.24 -8.76
CA LEU A 23 3.14 -14.66 -10.14
C LEU A 23 4.25 -14.25 -11.10
N ILE A 24 4.85 -13.07 -10.92
CA ILE A 24 5.91 -12.62 -11.82
C ILE A 24 7.23 -13.36 -11.62
N THR A 25 7.33 -14.18 -10.57
CA THR A 25 8.49 -15.04 -10.35
C THR A 25 8.22 -16.48 -10.77
N ASP A 26 6.99 -16.80 -11.16
CA ASP A 26 6.61 -18.15 -11.60
C ASP A 26 7.17 -18.42 -13.01
N PRO A 27 7.94 -19.50 -13.20
CA PRO A 27 8.50 -19.82 -14.53
C PRO A 27 7.44 -19.96 -15.61
N ALA A 28 6.26 -20.49 -15.29
CA ALA A 28 5.18 -20.66 -16.25
C ALA A 28 4.66 -19.29 -16.73
N VAL A 29 4.60 -18.31 -15.84
CA VAL A 29 4.18 -16.95 -16.19
C VAL A 29 5.26 -16.25 -17.00
N ILE A 30 6.52 -16.41 -16.62
CA ILE A 30 7.67 -15.83 -17.34
C ILE A 30 7.74 -16.35 -18.76
N ALA A 31 7.39 -17.62 -18.98
CA ALA A 31 7.37 -18.23 -20.30
C ALA A 31 6.25 -17.66 -21.20
N ASP A 32 5.19 -17.13 -20.59
CA ASP A 32 4.10 -16.49 -21.32
C ASP A 32 4.33 -14.97 -21.35
N MET A 33 4.95 -14.50 -22.41
CA MET A 33 5.37 -13.10 -22.54
C MET A 33 4.25 -12.10 -22.37
N ARG A 34 3.08 -12.36 -22.95
CA ARG A 34 1.95 -11.44 -22.85
C ARG A 34 1.47 -11.30 -21.42
N ARG A 35 1.34 -12.43 -20.74
CA ARG A 35 0.91 -12.47 -19.36
C ARG A 35 1.93 -11.81 -18.45
N PHE A 36 3.20 -12.10 -18.67
CA PHE A 36 4.30 -11.53 -17.89
C PHE A 36 4.34 -10.00 -18.00
N VAL A 37 4.25 -9.47 -19.23
CA VAL A 37 4.25 -8.03 -19.45
C VAL A 37 3.07 -7.36 -18.77
N LYS A 38 1.89 -7.96 -18.89
CA LYS A 38 0.68 -7.43 -18.27
C LYS A 38 0.79 -7.40 -16.75
N LEU A 39 1.28 -8.49 -16.16
CA LEU A 39 1.44 -8.59 -14.72
C LEU A 39 2.51 -7.63 -14.20
N ASN A 40 3.60 -7.46 -14.94
CA ASN A 40 4.63 -6.49 -14.60
C ASN A 40 4.09 -5.07 -14.56
N LYS A 41 3.24 -4.73 -15.52
CA LYS A 41 2.60 -3.42 -15.57
C LYS A 41 1.71 -3.20 -14.36
N GLU A 42 0.88 -4.19 -14.03
CA GLU A 42 0.03 -4.14 -12.85
C GLU A 42 0.86 -4.04 -11.58
N TYR A 43 1.96 -4.77 -11.51
CA TYR A 43 2.85 -4.75 -10.36
C TYR A 43 3.40 -3.35 -10.12
N LYS A 44 3.84 -2.68 -11.17
CA LYS A 44 4.36 -1.31 -11.06
C LYS A 44 3.27 -0.33 -10.61
N GLU A 45 2.08 -0.45 -11.16
CA GLU A 45 0.95 0.40 -10.78
C GLU A 45 0.57 0.21 -9.32
N LEU A 46 0.47 -1.05 -8.88
CA LEU A 46 0.15 -1.37 -7.49
C LEU A 46 1.29 -0.97 -6.56
N GLY A 47 2.53 -1.08 -7.01
CA GLY A 47 3.69 -0.63 -6.23
C GLY A 47 3.62 0.84 -5.88
N ALA A 48 3.21 1.67 -6.84
CA ALA A 48 3.02 3.09 -6.59
C ALA A 48 1.93 3.34 -5.56
N LEU A 49 0.85 2.56 -5.62
CA LEU A 49 -0.23 2.65 -4.62
C LEU A 49 0.23 2.18 -3.25
N MET A 50 1.08 1.16 -3.20
CA MET A 50 1.63 0.68 -1.93
C MET A 50 2.55 1.73 -1.28
N GLU A 51 3.32 2.45 -2.09
CA GLU A 51 4.11 3.57 -1.58
C GLU A 51 3.23 4.68 -1.01
N ALA A 52 2.14 5.01 -1.72
CA ALA A 52 1.18 5.99 -1.25
C ALA A 52 0.53 5.54 0.07
N ARG A 53 0.22 4.25 0.17
CA ARG A 53 -0.34 3.67 1.40
C ARG A 53 0.63 3.83 2.57
N ALA A 54 1.90 3.51 2.35
CA ALA A 54 2.91 3.62 3.39
C ALA A 54 3.06 5.07 3.87
N LYS A 55 3.07 6.01 2.95
CA LYS A 55 3.13 7.44 3.29
C LYS A 55 1.90 7.89 4.06
N TYR A 56 0.74 7.40 3.66
CA TYR A 56 -0.52 7.74 4.33
C TYR A 56 -0.54 7.25 5.76
N ILE A 57 -0.11 6.02 5.99
CA ILE A 57 -0.01 5.45 7.33
C ILE A 57 0.98 6.24 8.17
N GLN A 58 2.12 6.61 7.60
CA GLN A 58 3.12 7.40 8.28
C GLN A 58 2.57 8.75 8.72
N LEU A 59 1.80 9.40 7.85
CA LEU A 59 1.19 10.68 8.17
C LEU A 59 0.17 10.57 9.29
N ILE A 60 -0.64 9.50 9.29
CA ILE A 60 -1.59 9.24 10.36
C ILE A 60 -0.85 9.07 11.69
N HIS A 61 0.24 8.32 11.68
CA HIS A 61 1.07 8.09 12.85
C HIS A 61 1.64 9.41 13.41
N GLN A 62 2.16 10.25 12.50
CA GLN A 62 2.72 11.54 12.89
C GLN A 62 1.66 12.46 13.49
N LEU A 63 0.46 12.44 12.95
CA LEU A 63 -0.65 13.23 13.48
C LEU A 63 -1.05 12.76 14.88
N ASP A 64 -1.10 11.45 15.08
CA ASP A 64 -1.43 10.87 16.39
C ASP A 64 -0.38 11.22 17.43
N GLU A 65 0.90 11.14 17.07
CA GLU A 65 1.99 11.53 17.95
C GLU A 65 1.92 13.01 18.32
N ALA A 66 1.62 13.85 17.34
CA ALA A 66 1.48 15.28 17.58
C ALA A 66 0.32 15.58 18.52
N LYS A 67 -0.79 14.88 18.36
CA LYS A 67 -1.94 15.03 19.25
C LYS A 67 -1.63 14.62 20.67
N GLU A 68 -0.90 13.53 20.83
CA GLU A 68 -0.49 13.05 22.17
C GLU A 68 0.44 14.05 22.85
N LEU A 69 1.41 14.57 22.13
CA LEU A 69 2.34 15.57 22.67
C LEU A 69 1.60 16.83 23.08
N PHE A 70 0.67 17.27 22.24
CA PHE A 70 -0.11 18.46 22.52
C PHE A 70 -0.98 18.28 23.76
N ALA A 71 -1.62 17.13 23.87
CA ALA A 71 -2.45 16.81 25.03
C ALA A 71 -1.63 16.76 26.32
N THR A 72 -0.42 16.20 26.25
CA THR A 72 0.48 16.12 27.39
C THR A 72 0.92 17.53 27.83
N GLU A 73 1.24 18.38 26.90
CA GLU A 73 1.62 19.77 27.20
C GLU A 73 0.46 20.56 27.82
N SER A 74 -0.76 20.29 27.35
CA SER A 74 -1.94 20.95 27.86
C SER A 74 -2.19 20.62 29.35
N ASP A 75 -1.83 19.43 29.74
CA ASP A 75 -2.01 18.97 31.10
C ASP A 75 -0.97 19.53 32.09
N ALA A 76 0.12 19.98 31.56
CA ALA A 76 1.14 20.58 32.37
C ALA A 76 0.74 21.98 32.83
#